data_8d02007a88ae671c8ac7a18cbb7af97e
#
_entry.id   8d02007a88ae671c8ac7a18cbb7af97e
#
_cell.length_a   1.000
_cell.length_b   1.000
_cell.length_c   1.000
_cell.angle_alpha   90.00
_cell.angle_beta   90.00
_cell.angle_gamma   90.00
#
_symmetry.space_group_name_H-M   'P 1'
#
loop_
_entity.id
_entity.type
_entity.pdbx_description
1 polymer ?
#
loop_
_entity_poly.entity_id
_entity_poly.type
_entity_poly.pdbx_seq_one_letter_code
_entity_poly.pdbx_strand_id
1 'polypeptide(L)'
;MNSLVILLGPTGVGKTELSLRIAEHFGSPIISSDSRQLYKDLPIGTAAPTAEQMARVRHYMVGTLSLTDYYSASNFEEDVMALLRELHRTHPTVVMTGGSMMYIDAVTKGIDDIPTVTPEIRTAIYKEFEEKGLAPIPVSYTHLRAHETPEHL
;
A
#
# COMPACT_ATOMS: atom_id res chain seq x y z
N MET A 1 -3.97 11.54 -22.61
CA MET A 1 -3.50 11.90 -21.26
C MET A 1 -3.85 10.73 -20.34
N ASN A 2 -2.89 10.18 -19.62
CA ASN A 2 -3.15 9.08 -18.69
C ASN A 2 -3.59 9.64 -17.34
N SER A 3 -4.55 8.99 -16.70
CA SER A 3 -5.15 9.45 -15.45
C SER A 3 -5.30 8.31 -14.44
N LEU A 4 -5.01 8.57 -13.17
CA LEU A 4 -5.29 7.68 -12.07
C LEU A 4 -6.42 8.29 -11.23
N VAL A 5 -7.56 7.61 -11.15
CA VAL A 5 -8.69 8.02 -10.30
C VAL A 5 -8.58 7.28 -8.98
N ILE A 6 -8.46 8.01 -7.88
CA ILE A 6 -8.28 7.43 -6.54
C ILE A 6 -9.54 7.63 -5.72
N LEU A 7 -10.15 6.52 -5.27
CA LEU A 7 -11.32 6.52 -4.41
C LEU A 7 -10.93 6.18 -2.98
N LEU A 8 -10.97 7.17 -2.11
CA LEU A 8 -10.59 7.09 -0.71
C LEU A 8 -11.80 7.05 0.22
N GLY A 9 -11.62 6.48 1.39
CA GLY A 9 -12.61 6.58 2.47
C GLY A 9 -12.48 5.45 3.48
N PRO A 10 -13.12 5.56 4.65
CA PRO A 10 -13.08 4.55 5.69
C PRO A 10 -13.77 3.26 5.24
N THR A 11 -13.48 2.16 5.95
CA THR A 11 -14.13 0.86 5.70
C THR A 11 -15.64 0.97 5.97
N GLY A 12 -16.45 0.29 5.17
CA GLY A 12 -17.90 0.22 5.37
C GLY A 12 -18.73 1.34 4.70
N VAL A 13 -18.12 2.34 4.05
CA VAL A 13 -18.85 3.47 3.41
C VAL A 13 -19.35 3.17 1.99
N GLY A 14 -19.21 1.93 1.52
CA GLY A 14 -19.70 1.57 0.18
C GLY A 14 -18.71 1.82 -0.96
N LYS A 15 -17.40 2.02 -0.69
CA LYS A 15 -16.38 2.24 -1.73
C LYS A 15 -16.35 1.15 -2.80
N THR A 16 -16.53 -0.11 -2.40
CA THR A 16 -16.43 -1.26 -3.30
C THR A 16 -17.39 -1.17 -4.46
N GLU A 17 -18.66 -0.95 -4.20
CA GLU A 17 -19.65 -0.85 -5.30
C GLU A 17 -19.44 0.42 -6.13
N LEU A 18 -19.09 1.54 -5.50
CA LEU A 18 -18.78 2.77 -6.22
C LEU A 18 -17.56 2.61 -7.12
N SER A 19 -16.49 1.96 -6.64
CA SER A 19 -15.29 1.71 -7.44
C SER A 19 -15.55 0.81 -8.64
N LEU A 20 -16.40 -0.22 -8.49
CA LEU A 20 -16.82 -1.07 -9.59
C LEU A 20 -17.54 -0.26 -10.66
N ARG A 21 -18.52 0.56 -10.28
CA ARG A 21 -19.28 1.42 -11.23
C ARG A 21 -18.38 2.42 -11.94
N ILE A 22 -17.43 3.03 -11.24
CA ILE A 22 -16.46 3.95 -11.85
C ILE A 22 -15.56 3.18 -12.83
N ALA A 23 -15.06 2.02 -12.43
CA ALA A 23 -14.21 1.20 -13.27
C ALA A 23 -14.95 0.69 -14.53
N GLU A 24 -16.19 0.24 -14.39
CA GLU A 24 -17.04 -0.13 -15.52
C GLU A 24 -17.28 1.04 -16.47
N HIS A 25 -17.53 2.24 -15.94
CA HIS A 25 -17.73 3.43 -16.75
C HIS A 25 -16.52 3.79 -17.61
N PHE A 26 -15.31 3.64 -17.06
CA PHE A 26 -14.06 3.95 -17.78
C PHE A 26 -13.49 2.73 -18.53
N GLY A 27 -14.09 1.55 -18.44
CA GLY A 27 -13.49 0.32 -18.92
C GLY A 27 -12.15 0.01 -18.29
N SER A 28 -11.98 0.36 -17.02
CA SER A 28 -10.72 0.33 -16.28
C SER A 28 -10.63 -0.88 -15.37
N PRO A 29 -9.45 -1.46 -15.16
CA PRO A 29 -9.21 -2.31 -14.00
C PRO A 29 -9.17 -1.49 -12.71
N ILE A 30 -9.24 -2.20 -11.57
CA ILE A 30 -9.09 -1.64 -10.22
C ILE A 30 -7.77 -2.09 -9.62
N ILE A 31 -7.03 -1.17 -8.99
CA ILE A 31 -5.89 -1.45 -8.13
C ILE A 31 -6.35 -1.27 -6.68
N SER A 32 -6.23 -2.32 -5.86
CA SER A 32 -6.50 -2.20 -4.42
C SER A 32 -5.31 -1.54 -3.71
N SER A 33 -5.56 -0.48 -2.95
CA SER A 33 -4.61 0.14 -2.04
C SER A 33 -4.93 -0.17 -0.57
N ASP A 34 -5.43 -1.37 -0.30
CA ASP A 34 -5.65 -1.88 1.04
C ASP A 34 -4.53 -2.87 1.41
N SER A 35 -3.70 -2.50 2.39
CA SER A 35 -2.53 -3.29 2.80
C SER A 35 -2.88 -4.70 3.30
N ARG A 36 -4.10 -4.93 3.75
CA ARG A 36 -4.54 -6.23 4.24
C ARG A 36 -5.09 -7.13 3.13
N GLN A 37 -5.67 -6.55 2.08
CA GLN A 37 -6.21 -7.30 0.94
C GLN A 37 -5.13 -7.92 0.06
N LEU A 38 -3.87 -7.52 0.20
CA LEU A 38 -2.72 -8.14 -0.46
C LEU A 38 -2.56 -9.62 -0.09
N TYR A 39 -2.93 -10.01 1.14
CA TYR A 39 -2.71 -11.35 1.67
C TYR A 39 -3.83 -12.31 1.28
N LYS A 40 -3.47 -13.41 0.59
CA LYS A 40 -4.41 -14.42 0.05
C LYS A 40 -5.16 -15.19 1.12
N ASP A 41 -4.58 -15.30 2.33
CA ASP A 41 -5.10 -16.17 3.39
C ASP A 41 -6.09 -15.45 4.33
N LEU A 42 -6.40 -14.16 4.08
CA LEU A 42 -7.27 -13.33 4.93
C LEU A 42 -8.46 -12.69 4.18
N PRO A 43 -9.15 -13.36 3.27
CA PRO A 43 -10.15 -12.71 2.43
C PRO A 43 -11.36 -12.16 3.19
N ILE A 44 -11.81 -12.87 4.24
CA ILE A 44 -13.00 -12.47 5.02
C ILE A 44 -12.66 -11.30 5.95
N GLY A 45 -11.57 -11.41 6.71
CA GLY A 45 -11.17 -10.41 7.69
C GLY A 45 -10.78 -9.05 7.09
N THR A 46 -10.46 -9.03 5.81
CA THR A 46 -10.02 -7.82 5.09
C THR A 46 -11.09 -7.23 4.19
N ALA A 47 -12.28 -7.83 4.16
CA ALA A 47 -13.35 -7.47 3.21
C ALA A 47 -12.84 -7.39 1.76
N ALA A 48 -12.02 -8.37 1.36
CA ALA A 48 -11.50 -8.48 0.01
C ALA A 48 -12.66 -8.60 -1.01
N PRO A 49 -12.45 -8.16 -2.25
CA PRO A 49 -13.47 -8.30 -3.30
C PRO A 49 -13.88 -9.75 -3.48
N THR A 50 -15.19 -9.98 -3.62
CA THR A 50 -15.73 -11.33 -3.88
C THR A 50 -15.39 -11.81 -5.29
N ALA A 51 -15.48 -13.12 -5.52
CA ALA A 51 -15.28 -13.70 -6.85
C ALA A 51 -16.22 -13.07 -7.90
N GLU A 52 -17.46 -12.75 -7.51
CA GLU A 52 -18.43 -12.08 -8.38
C GLU A 52 -17.98 -10.67 -8.74
N GLN A 53 -17.50 -9.91 -7.75
CA GLN A 53 -16.97 -8.55 -7.97
C GLN A 53 -15.72 -8.56 -8.86
N MET A 54 -14.81 -9.53 -8.64
CA MET A 54 -13.63 -9.71 -9.48
C MET A 54 -13.96 -10.20 -10.90
N ALA A 55 -15.09 -10.88 -11.10
CA ALA A 55 -15.57 -11.26 -12.41
C ALA A 55 -16.15 -10.06 -13.20
N ARG A 56 -16.72 -9.07 -12.51
CA ARG A 56 -17.23 -7.83 -13.14
C ARG A 56 -16.08 -6.93 -13.61
N VAL A 57 -15.08 -6.72 -12.76
CA VAL A 57 -13.93 -5.86 -13.05
C VAL A 57 -12.66 -6.55 -12.57
N ARG A 58 -11.61 -6.50 -13.39
CA ARG A 58 -10.30 -7.02 -13.00
C ARG A 58 -9.71 -6.24 -11.84
N HIS A 59 -9.35 -6.94 -10.77
CA HIS A 59 -8.65 -6.36 -9.61
C HIS A 59 -7.18 -6.77 -9.60
N TYR A 60 -6.32 -5.82 -9.24
CA TYR A 60 -4.90 -6.01 -8.98
C TYR A 60 -4.59 -5.71 -7.53
N MET A 61 -3.49 -6.21 -7.02
CA MET A 61 -3.03 -6.05 -5.64
C MET A 61 -4.01 -6.64 -4.62
N VAL A 62 -4.62 -7.78 -4.96
CA VAL A 62 -5.53 -8.54 -4.10
C VAL A 62 -5.08 -9.99 -4.08
N GLY A 63 -4.81 -10.53 -2.88
CA GLY A 63 -4.45 -11.94 -2.69
C GLY A 63 -3.14 -12.35 -3.40
N THR A 64 -2.16 -11.47 -3.46
CA THR A 64 -0.88 -11.71 -4.15
C THR A 64 0.22 -12.20 -3.22
N LEU A 65 0.11 -11.94 -1.93
CA LEU A 65 1.14 -12.25 -0.92
C LEU A 65 0.71 -13.37 0.03
N SER A 66 1.68 -14.06 0.58
CA SER A 66 1.52 -14.96 1.73
C SER A 66 1.71 -14.20 3.04
N LEU A 67 1.16 -14.68 4.15
CA LEU A 67 1.26 -14.02 5.46
C LEU A 67 2.71 -13.88 5.97
N THR A 68 3.61 -14.70 5.46
CA THR A 68 5.04 -14.66 5.79
C THR A 68 5.85 -13.68 4.95
N ASP A 69 5.25 -13.13 3.88
CA ASP A 69 5.94 -12.23 2.98
C ASP A 69 6.10 -10.86 3.64
N TYR A 70 7.32 -10.33 3.61
CA TYR A 70 7.57 -8.95 3.98
C TYR A 70 7.22 -8.04 2.81
N TYR A 71 6.37 -7.06 3.08
CA TYR A 71 5.94 -6.11 2.05
C TYR A 71 5.75 -4.71 2.65
N SER A 72 6.47 -3.75 2.12
CA SER A 72 6.49 -2.36 2.58
C SER A 72 5.70 -1.44 1.66
N ALA A 73 5.51 -0.20 2.08
CA ALA A 73 4.91 0.84 1.22
C ALA A 73 5.79 1.16 0.01
N SER A 74 7.12 1.03 0.12
CA SER A 74 8.05 1.18 -0.99
C SER A 74 7.88 0.07 -2.04
N ASN A 75 7.74 -1.20 -1.59
CA ASN A 75 7.43 -2.30 -2.51
C ASN A 75 6.10 -2.07 -3.24
N PHE A 76 5.08 -1.56 -2.50
CA PHE A 76 3.79 -1.24 -3.10
C PHE A 76 3.91 -0.14 -4.17
N GLU A 77 4.66 0.92 -3.89
CA GLU A 77 4.92 1.99 -4.86
C GLU A 77 5.57 1.44 -6.13
N GLU A 78 6.68 0.69 -5.99
CA GLU A 78 7.40 0.13 -7.11
C GLU A 78 6.50 -0.76 -7.99
N ASP A 79 5.78 -1.69 -7.37
CA ASP A 79 4.88 -2.62 -8.06
C ASP A 79 3.73 -1.89 -8.75
N VAL A 80 3.08 -0.94 -8.06
CA VAL A 80 1.96 -0.18 -8.62
C VAL A 80 2.43 0.76 -9.72
N MET A 81 3.58 1.40 -9.59
CA MET A 81 4.14 2.25 -10.65
C MET A 81 4.51 1.43 -11.90
N ALA A 82 5.03 0.22 -11.72
CA ALA A 82 5.28 -0.70 -12.84
C ALA A 82 3.96 -1.13 -13.50
N LEU A 83 2.98 -1.50 -12.70
CA LEU A 83 1.65 -1.90 -13.15
C LEU A 83 0.93 -0.77 -13.89
N LEU A 84 0.97 0.46 -13.40
CA LEU A 84 0.37 1.63 -14.05
C LEU A 84 1.00 1.90 -15.42
N ARG A 85 2.32 1.76 -15.57
CA ARG A 85 2.99 1.89 -16.88
C ARG A 85 2.47 0.86 -17.88
N GLU A 86 2.20 -0.36 -17.44
CA GLU A 86 1.63 -1.41 -18.27
C GLU A 86 0.17 -1.13 -18.62
N LEU A 87 -0.66 -0.86 -17.61
CA LEU A 87 -2.10 -0.65 -17.78
C LEU A 87 -2.40 0.57 -18.66
N HIS A 88 -1.63 1.63 -18.54
CA HIS A 88 -1.80 2.85 -19.34
C HIS A 88 -1.45 2.70 -20.83
N ARG A 89 -0.97 1.52 -21.25
CA ARG A 89 -0.84 1.21 -22.69
C ARG A 89 -2.20 0.94 -23.35
N THR A 90 -3.16 0.47 -22.56
CA THR A 90 -4.49 0.06 -23.05
C THR A 90 -5.65 0.78 -22.35
N HIS A 91 -5.41 1.34 -21.17
CA HIS A 91 -6.42 2.01 -20.35
C HIS A 91 -5.96 3.45 -20.06
N PRO A 92 -6.54 4.47 -20.70
CA PRO A 92 -6.17 5.86 -20.43
C PRO A 92 -6.51 6.30 -19.01
N THR A 93 -7.53 5.68 -18.41
CA THR A 93 -7.90 5.87 -17.01
C THR A 93 -7.75 4.56 -16.24
N VAL A 94 -7.11 4.60 -15.06
CA VAL A 94 -7.02 3.48 -14.13
C VAL A 94 -7.64 3.91 -12.79
N VAL A 95 -8.36 3.01 -12.14
CA VAL A 95 -8.99 3.25 -10.84
C VAL A 95 -8.18 2.60 -9.73
N MET A 96 -7.88 3.35 -8.67
CA MET A 96 -7.28 2.83 -7.45
C MET A 96 -8.24 3.08 -6.28
N THR A 97 -8.45 2.08 -5.42
CA THR A 97 -9.35 2.19 -4.27
C THR A 97 -8.79 1.48 -3.05
N GLY A 98 -8.98 2.07 -1.88
CA GLY A 98 -8.57 1.46 -0.62
C GLY A 98 -8.63 2.40 0.57
N GLY A 99 -8.08 1.94 1.69
CA GLY A 99 -8.07 2.68 2.95
C GLY A 99 -6.66 2.90 3.52
N SER A 100 -5.62 2.35 2.90
CA SER A 100 -4.24 2.48 3.39
C SER A 100 -3.61 3.77 2.86
N MET A 101 -3.73 4.85 3.64
CA MET A 101 -3.24 6.18 3.23
C MET A 101 -1.75 6.17 2.90
N MET A 102 -0.93 5.46 3.67
CA MET A 102 0.51 5.33 3.41
C MET A 102 0.79 4.76 2.01
N TYR A 103 0.01 3.78 1.55
CA TYR A 103 0.15 3.20 0.20
C TYR A 103 -0.25 4.20 -0.88
N ILE A 104 -1.30 4.95 -0.62
CA ILE A 104 -1.77 5.97 -1.56
C ILE A 104 -0.77 7.12 -1.66
N ASP A 105 -0.26 7.58 -0.51
CA ASP A 105 0.77 8.62 -0.47
C ASP A 105 2.06 8.17 -1.16
N ALA A 106 2.46 6.90 -0.97
CA ALA A 106 3.59 6.31 -1.68
C ALA A 106 3.45 6.44 -3.20
N VAL A 107 2.31 6.06 -3.76
CA VAL A 107 2.07 6.11 -5.21
C VAL A 107 1.91 7.54 -5.73
N THR A 108 1.33 8.45 -4.94
CA THR A 108 0.99 9.82 -5.41
C THR A 108 2.07 10.86 -5.17
N LYS A 109 2.81 10.71 -4.08
CA LYS A 109 3.86 11.65 -3.65
C LYS A 109 5.27 11.07 -3.80
N GLY A 110 5.38 9.75 -3.91
CA GLY A 110 6.63 9.01 -3.79
C GLY A 110 7.04 8.80 -2.34
N ILE A 111 7.94 7.86 -2.14
CA ILE A 111 8.66 7.65 -0.87
C ILE A 111 10.10 8.05 -1.09
N ASP A 112 10.69 8.73 -0.11
CA ASP A 112 12.11 9.05 -0.13
C ASP A 112 12.93 7.76 -0.28
N ASP A 113 14.02 7.83 -1.03
CA ASP A 113 14.94 6.70 -1.25
C ASP A 113 15.69 6.39 0.05
N ILE A 114 15.00 5.69 0.96
CA ILE A 114 15.56 5.22 2.23
C ILE A 114 16.26 3.89 1.95
N PRO A 115 17.56 3.77 2.28
CA PRO A 115 18.28 2.52 2.08
C PRO A 115 17.56 1.33 2.70
N THR A 116 17.42 0.25 1.93
CA THR A 116 16.79 -0.97 2.41
C THR A 116 17.58 -1.54 3.59
N VAL A 117 16.91 -1.70 4.72
CA VAL A 117 17.51 -2.34 5.91
C VAL A 117 17.69 -3.82 5.64
N THR A 118 18.96 -4.27 5.60
CA THR A 118 19.27 -5.68 5.36
C THR A 118 18.80 -6.56 6.53
N PRO A 119 18.55 -7.86 6.29
CA PRO A 119 18.18 -8.80 7.36
C PRO A 119 19.18 -8.86 8.50
N GLU A 120 20.47 -8.69 8.20
CA GLU A 120 21.57 -8.69 9.20
C GLU A 120 21.44 -7.51 10.15
N ILE A 121 21.21 -6.30 9.64
CA ILE A 121 21.02 -5.08 10.46
C ILE A 121 19.77 -5.25 11.32
N ARG A 122 18.67 -5.75 10.74
CA ARG A 122 17.43 -6.00 11.49
C ARG A 122 17.67 -6.99 12.62
N THR A 123 18.36 -8.09 12.37
CA THR A 123 18.69 -9.12 13.37
C THR A 123 19.57 -8.54 14.47
N ALA A 124 20.56 -7.71 14.12
CA ALA A 124 21.44 -7.07 15.09
C ALA A 124 20.66 -6.14 16.03
N ILE A 125 19.73 -5.35 15.49
CA ILE A 125 18.87 -4.46 16.29
C ILE A 125 17.93 -5.26 17.20
N TYR A 126 17.34 -6.34 16.72
CA TYR A 126 16.51 -7.21 17.56
C TYR A 126 17.31 -7.84 18.71
N LYS A 127 18.53 -8.31 18.43
CA LYS A 127 19.39 -8.85 19.44
C LYS A 127 19.77 -7.80 20.49
N GLU A 128 20.10 -6.58 20.07
CA GLU A 128 20.36 -5.47 20.97
C GLU A 128 19.13 -5.10 21.81
N PHE A 129 17.95 -5.15 21.23
CA PHE A 129 16.70 -4.96 21.96
C PHE A 129 16.47 -6.05 23.02
N GLU A 130 16.71 -7.32 22.69
CA GLU A 130 16.58 -8.43 23.65
C GLU A 130 17.59 -8.33 24.79
N GLU A 131 18.82 -7.88 24.52
CA GLU A 131 19.88 -7.77 25.52
C GLU A 131 19.77 -6.53 26.42
N LYS A 132 19.37 -5.39 25.87
CA LYS A 132 19.41 -4.07 26.53
C LYS A 132 18.05 -3.40 26.72
N GLY A 133 16.98 -3.99 26.17
CA GLY A 133 15.65 -3.40 26.16
C GLY A 133 15.54 -2.19 25.22
N LEU A 134 14.48 -1.40 25.37
CA LEU A 134 14.20 -0.24 24.52
C LEU A 134 15.09 0.99 24.78
N ALA A 135 15.78 1.04 25.92
CA ALA A 135 16.48 2.25 26.36
C ALA A 135 17.53 2.81 25.36
N PRO A 136 18.35 2.00 24.67
CA PRO A 136 19.31 2.52 23.69
C PRO A 136 18.68 2.88 22.33
N ILE A 137 17.52 2.34 21.96
CA ILE A 137 16.89 2.52 20.65
C ILE A 137 16.24 3.91 20.47
N PRO A 138 15.52 4.49 21.48
CA PRO A 138 14.92 5.81 21.38
C PRO A 138 15.88 6.96 21.19
N VAL A 139 17.16 6.80 21.51
CA VAL A 139 18.17 7.88 21.38
C VAL A 139 18.32 8.30 19.92
N SER A 140 18.32 7.36 18.98
CA SER A 140 18.37 7.67 17.54
C SER A 140 17.11 8.42 17.08
N TYR A 141 15.94 8.03 17.57
CA TYR A 141 14.66 8.66 17.22
C TYR A 141 14.53 10.08 17.79
N THR A 142 14.95 10.30 19.03
CA THR A 142 14.91 11.64 19.64
C THR A 142 15.91 12.60 19.00
N HIS A 143 17.06 12.13 18.54
CA HIS A 143 17.99 12.94 17.76
C HIS A 143 17.44 13.31 16.38
N LEU A 144 16.77 12.39 15.68
CA LEU A 144 16.12 12.68 14.40
C LEU A 144 15.00 13.70 14.57
N ARG A 145 14.15 13.57 15.61
CA ARG A 145 13.09 14.55 15.90
C ARG A 145 13.60 15.94 16.28
N ALA A 146 14.78 16.06 16.86
CA ALA A 146 15.36 17.34 17.19
C ALA A 146 15.68 18.21 15.95
N HIS A 147 15.69 17.59 14.76
CA HIS A 147 15.86 18.27 13.47
C HIS A 147 14.56 18.54 12.72
N GLU A 148 13.42 18.04 13.22
CA GLU A 148 12.13 18.37 12.63
C GLU A 148 11.73 19.80 13.00
N THR A 149 11.29 20.57 12.00
CA THR A 149 10.78 21.93 12.25
C THR A 149 9.40 21.86 12.92
N PRO A 150 8.99 22.88 13.71
CA PRO A 150 7.68 22.91 14.38
C PRO A 150 6.49 22.78 13.44
N GLU A 151 6.68 22.97 12.15
CA GLU A 151 5.65 22.85 11.10
C GLU A 151 5.28 21.39 10.76
N HIS A 152 6.05 20.41 11.25
CA HIS A 152 5.83 18.99 11.08
C HIS A 152 5.31 18.28 12.34
N LEU A 153 4.98 19.02 13.38
CA LEU A 153 4.35 18.59 14.62
C LEU A 153 2.89 19.05 14.61
#